data_bed2ab90ba27fee31fe81af6207ee55e
#
_entry.id   bed2ab90ba27fee31fe81af6207ee55e
#
_cell.length_a   1.000
_cell.length_b   1.000
_cell.length_c   1.000
_cell.angle_alpha   90.00
_cell.angle_beta   90.00
_cell.angle_gamma   90.00
#
_symmetry.space_group_name_H-M   'P 1'
#
loop_
_entity.id
_entity.type
_entity.pdbx_description
1 polymer ?
#
loop_
_entity_poly.entity_id
_entity_poly.type
_entity_poly.pdbx_seq_one_letter_code
_entity_poly.pdbx_strand_id
1 'polypeptide(L)'
;SGSYNSAYLARSMYLEKNPDKKIHVFDSCSASCGETQIAFYISSLAEEGKSFEEIIPLAEQFRDDLTTYFVLDNLDTLRKNGRLSRVKAFVASTLAVKPVMGSTDDGNIVQRGQAIGMKKALVKMADIILGEKTDLQKRTLMITHCNCPDKAEKFKEIICKKADFRNIL
;
A
#
# COMPACT_ATOMS: atom_id res chain seq x y z
N SER A 1 -11.94 -2.57 6.86
CA SER A 1 -12.48 -1.51 5.97
C SER A 1 -13.94 -1.81 5.59
N GLY A 2 -14.65 -0.80 5.03
CA GLY A 2 -16.02 -1.01 4.54
C GLY A 2 -16.08 -2.04 3.41
N SER A 3 -15.13 -2.01 2.47
CA SER A 3 -15.05 -2.96 1.37
C SER A 3 -14.82 -4.39 1.87
N TYR A 4 -13.90 -4.58 2.82
CA TYR A 4 -13.67 -5.87 3.45
C TYR A 4 -14.94 -6.42 4.11
N ASN A 5 -15.62 -5.60 4.92
CA ASN A 5 -16.86 -6.03 5.60
C ASN A 5 -17.96 -6.42 4.60
N SER A 6 -18.11 -5.67 3.50
CA SER A 6 -19.08 -6.00 2.45
C SER A 6 -18.73 -7.31 1.75
N ALA A 7 -17.46 -7.54 1.42
CA ALA A 7 -17.01 -8.78 0.82
C ALA A 7 -17.18 -9.98 1.75
N TYR A 8 -16.88 -9.80 3.05
CA TYR A 8 -17.06 -10.84 4.06
C TYR A 8 -18.55 -11.24 4.21
N LEU A 9 -19.45 -10.25 4.26
CA LEU A 9 -20.88 -10.50 4.33
C LEU A 9 -21.39 -11.22 3.06
N ALA A 10 -20.97 -10.73 1.87
CA ALA A 10 -21.33 -11.36 0.61
C ALA A 10 -20.86 -12.82 0.52
N ARG A 11 -19.63 -13.11 0.99
CA ARG A 11 -19.12 -14.47 1.13
C ARG A 11 -20.03 -15.34 1.99
N SER A 12 -20.41 -14.85 3.17
CA SER A 12 -21.26 -15.61 4.10
C SER A 12 -22.61 -15.95 3.47
N MET A 13 -23.29 -14.95 2.88
CA MET A 13 -24.59 -15.13 2.22
C MET A 13 -24.50 -16.09 1.01
N TYR A 14 -23.38 -16.06 0.26
CA TYR A 14 -23.19 -16.94 -0.90
C TYR A 14 -22.97 -18.39 -0.45
N LEU A 15 -22.14 -18.62 0.56
CA LEU A 15 -21.83 -19.97 1.05
C LEU A 15 -23.01 -20.65 1.74
N GLU A 16 -23.96 -19.90 2.32
CA GLU A 16 -25.22 -20.46 2.82
C GLU A 16 -26.01 -21.20 1.73
N LYS A 17 -25.95 -20.69 0.49
CA LYS A 17 -26.64 -21.27 -0.67
C LYS A 17 -25.77 -22.22 -1.49
N ASN A 18 -24.46 -22.17 -1.30
CA ASN A 18 -23.47 -22.90 -2.09
C ASN A 18 -22.37 -23.48 -1.20
N PRO A 19 -22.72 -24.46 -0.33
CA PRO A 19 -21.79 -24.95 0.70
C PRO A 19 -20.54 -25.65 0.12
N ASP A 20 -20.62 -26.17 -1.10
CA ASP A 20 -19.49 -26.85 -1.75
C ASP A 20 -18.46 -25.89 -2.37
N LYS A 21 -18.72 -24.58 -2.35
CA LYS A 21 -17.80 -23.58 -2.90
C LYS A 21 -16.80 -23.13 -1.87
N LYS A 22 -15.58 -22.82 -2.34
CA LYS A 22 -14.50 -22.29 -1.53
C LYS A 22 -14.32 -20.81 -1.85
N ILE A 23 -14.47 -19.97 -0.85
CA ILE A 23 -14.24 -18.53 -0.94
C ILE A 23 -13.48 -18.09 0.29
N HIS A 24 -12.37 -17.40 0.11
CA HIS A 24 -11.63 -16.75 1.18
C HIS A 24 -11.66 -15.24 0.99
N VAL A 25 -11.89 -14.50 2.05
CA VAL A 25 -11.85 -13.02 2.07
C VAL A 25 -10.99 -12.61 3.25
N PHE A 26 -9.93 -11.87 2.98
CA PHE A 26 -9.07 -11.30 4.02
C PHE A 26 -8.93 -9.78 3.86
N ASP A 27 -8.63 -9.08 4.94
CA ASP A 27 -8.35 -7.65 4.87
C ASP A 27 -6.95 -7.43 4.30
N SER A 28 -6.85 -6.69 3.20
CA SER A 28 -5.56 -6.37 2.58
C SER A 28 -4.71 -5.43 3.42
N CYS A 29 -5.31 -4.74 4.39
CA CYS A 29 -4.69 -3.65 5.17
C CYS A 29 -4.00 -2.60 4.29
N SER A 30 -4.38 -2.53 3.01
CA SER A 30 -3.74 -1.72 1.98
C SER A 30 -4.76 -1.09 1.03
N ALA A 31 -4.25 -0.40 0.03
CA ALA A 31 -5.03 0.17 -1.07
C ALA A 31 -4.12 0.35 -2.30
N SER A 32 -4.74 0.54 -3.49
CA SER A 32 -4.02 0.87 -4.73
C SER A 32 -2.94 -0.17 -5.05
N CYS A 33 -1.67 0.26 -5.21
CA CYS A 33 -0.57 -0.64 -5.58
C CYS A 33 -0.35 -1.81 -4.60
N GLY A 34 -0.69 -1.66 -3.33
CA GLY A 34 -0.60 -2.75 -2.37
C GLY A 34 -1.58 -3.87 -2.66
N GLU A 35 -2.84 -3.55 -2.97
CA GLU A 35 -3.83 -4.55 -3.40
C GLU A 35 -3.42 -5.21 -4.73
N THR A 36 -2.88 -4.42 -5.66
CA THR A 36 -2.37 -4.94 -6.95
C THR A 36 -1.21 -5.92 -6.75
N GLN A 37 -0.27 -5.62 -5.85
CA GLN A 37 0.84 -6.54 -5.54
C GLN A 37 0.35 -7.86 -4.93
N ILE A 38 -0.63 -7.80 -4.03
CA ILE A 38 -1.26 -9.00 -3.45
C ILE A 38 -1.90 -9.84 -4.56
N ALA A 39 -2.66 -9.20 -5.47
CA ALA A 39 -3.30 -9.90 -6.59
C ALA A 39 -2.28 -10.58 -7.52
N PHE A 40 -1.18 -9.90 -7.86
CA PHE A 40 -0.10 -10.49 -8.66
C PHE A 40 0.57 -11.65 -7.94
N TYR A 41 0.81 -11.53 -6.64
CA TYR A 41 1.41 -12.61 -5.86
C TYR A 41 0.49 -13.85 -5.81
N ILE A 42 -0.81 -13.67 -5.58
CA ILE A 42 -1.79 -14.76 -5.63
C ILE A 42 -1.82 -15.41 -7.02
N SER A 43 -1.79 -14.60 -8.10
CA SER A 43 -1.76 -15.11 -9.48
C SER A 43 -0.51 -15.96 -9.72
N SER A 44 0.67 -15.49 -9.30
CA SER A 44 1.92 -16.26 -9.47
C SER A 44 1.90 -17.58 -8.73
N LEU A 45 1.36 -17.63 -7.51
CA LEU A 45 1.21 -18.87 -6.75
C LEU A 45 0.27 -19.86 -7.44
N ALA A 46 -0.82 -19.37 -8.03
CA ALA A 46 -1.74 -20.19 -8.80
C ALA A 46 -1.10 -20.74 -10.08
N GLU A 47 -0.30 -19.93 -10.79
CA GLU A 47 0.48 -20.34 -11.96
C GLU A 47 1.55 -21.38 -11.62
N GLU A 48 2.11 -21.32 -10.40
CA GLU A 48 3.02 -22.34 -9.84
C GLU A 48 2.31 -23.66 -9.45
N GLY A 49 0.96 -23.70 -9.59
CA GLY A 49 0.16 -24.90 -9.28
C GLY A 49 -0.18 -25.07 -7.81
N LYS A 50 -0.03 -24.03 -6.98
CA LYS A 50 -0.43 -24.08 -5.56
C LYS A 50 -1.93 -24.24 -5.43
N SER A 51 -2.36 -25.05 -4.46
CA SER A 51 -3.77 -25.22 -4.12
C SER A 51 -4.36 -23.97 -3.43
N PHE A 52 -5.68 -23.89 -3.41
CA PHE A 52 -6.40 -22.81 -2.72
C PHE A 52 -5.98 -22.68 -1.24
N GLU A 53 -5.83 -23.81 -0.56
CA GLU A 53 -5.46 -23.88 0.85
C GLU A 53 -3.99 -23.47 1.09
N GLU A 54 -3.10 -23.70 0.15
CA GLU A 54 -1.70 -23.26 0.23
C GLU A 54 -1.55 -21.76 -0.05
N ILE A 55 -2.36 -21.21 -0.96
CA ILE A 55 -2.30 -19.80 -1.35
C ILE A 55 -2.72 -18.88 -0.18
N ILE A 56 -3.73 -19.26 0.60
CA ILE A 56 -4.27 -18.41 1.67
C ILE A 56 -3.18 -17.96 2.65
N PRO A 57 -2.46 -18.85 3.36
CA PRO A 57 -1.46 -18.43 4.33
C PRO A 57 -0.29 -17.68 3.69
N LEU A 58 0.09 -18.01 2.46
CA LEU A 58 1.16 -17.31 1.74
C LEU A 58 0.76 -15.88 1.37
N ALA A 59 -0.48 -15.67 0.94
CA ALA A 59 -1.02 -14.35 0.62
C ALA A 59 -1.16 -13.48 1.88
N GLU A 60 -1.58 -14.05 3.00
CA GLU A 60 -1.67 -13.34 4.28
C GLU A 60 -0.28 -12.96 4.80
N GLN A 61 0.70 -13.86 4.72
CA GLN A 61 2.09 -13.55 5.08
C GLN A 61 2.69 -12.45 4.19
N PHE A 62 2.41 -12.50 2.88
CA PHE A 62 2.86 -11.46 1.95
C PHE A 62 2.25 -10.10 2.29
N ARG A 63 0.94 -10.05 2.62
CA ARG A 63 0.27 -8.85 3.09
C ARG A 63 0.96 -8.25 4.32
N ASP A 64 1.32 -9.08 5.31
CA ASP A 64 1.92 -8.64 6.57
C ASP A 64 3.32 -8.03 6.38
N ASP A 65 4.05 -8.43 5.33
CA ASP A 65 5.34 -7.84 4.96
C ASP A 65 5.22 -6.61 4.03
N LEU A 66 4.01 -6.32 3.54
CA LEU A 66 3.76 -5.23 2.62
C LEU A 66 3.61 -3.91 3.37
N THR A 67 4.21 -2.83 2.87
CA THR A 67 4.07 -1.51 3.45
C THR A 67 3.79 -0.48 2.36
N THR A 68 2.84 0.41 2.64
CA THR A 68 2.43 1.47 1.72
C THR A 68 2.95 2.82 2.19
N TYR A 69 3.53 3.59 1.27
CA TYR A 69 3.98 4.97 1.48
C TYR A 69 3.42 5.87 0.40
N PHE A 70 3.08 7.10 0.72
CA PHE A 70 2.58 8.04 -0.26
C PHE A 70 2.80 9.49 0.15
N VAL A 71 2.83 10.38 -0.84
CA VAL A 71 2.87 11.84 -0.67
C VAL A 71 1.70 12.44 -1.45
N LEU A 72 1.03 13.42 -0.87
CA LEU A 72 -0.08 14.14 -1.50
C LEU A 72 0.28 15.61 -1.73
N ASP A 73 -0.20 16.16 -2.84
CA ASP A 73 -0.07 17.61 -3.11
C ASP A 73 -0.82 18.45 -2.09
N ASN A 74 -2.01 17.97 -1.69
CA ASN A 74 -2.81 18.55 -0.63
C ASN A 74 -3.59 17.45 0.11
N LEU A 75 -4.14 17.79 1.26
CA LEU A 75 -4.85 16.85 2.12
C LEU A 75 -6.36 16.93 2.00
N ASP A 76 -6.87 17.71 1.06
CA ASP A 76 -8.33 17.92 0.92
C ASP A 76 -9.08 16.64 0.65
N THR A 77 -8.49 15.71 -0.14
CA THR A 77 -9.10 14.41 -0.38
C THR A 77 -9.21 13.58 0.89
N LEU A 78 -8.16 13.52 1.71
CA LEU A 78 -8.19 12.81 3.00
C LEU A 78 -9.20 13.46 3.97
N ARG A 79 -9.28 14.79 3.97
CA ARG A 79 -10.23 15.53 4.78
C ARG A 79 -11.67 15.23 4.37
N LYS A 80 -12.00 15.35 3.09
CA LYS A 80 -13.34 15.09 2.54
C LYS A 80 -13.79 13.65 2.78
N ASN A 81 -12.87 12.71 2.72
CA ASN A 81 -13.13 11.28 2.95
C ASN A 81 -13.10 10.87 4.44
N GLY A 82 -12.96 11.83 5.38
CA GLY A 82 -12.91 11.56 6.81
C GLY A 82 -11.70 10.74 7.29
N ARG A 83 -10.63 10.65 6.46
CA ARG A 83 -9.40 9.91 6.84
C ARG A 83 -8.40 10.81 7.55
N LEU A 84 -8.48 12.12 7.38
CA LEU A 84 -7.56 13.05 8.04
C LEU A 84 -7.77 13.10 9.57
N SER A 85 -9.00 12.95 10.05
CA SER A 85 -9.31 12.93 11.49
C SER A 85 -8.67 11.75 12.24
N ARG A 86 -8.31 10.69 11.53
CA ARG A 86 -7.61 9.51 12.08
C ARG A 86 -6.10 9.69 12.13
N VAL A 87 -5.56 10.69 11.42
CA VAL A 87 -4.13 11.02 11.45
C VAL A 87 -3.87 11.86 12.69
N LYS A 88 -3.50 11.21 13.79
CA LYS A 88 -3.13 11.88 15.05
C LYS A 88 -1.96 12.85 14.79
N ALA A 89 -2.08 14.09 15.31
CA ALA A 89 -1.02 15.11 15.28
C ALA A 89 -0.68 15.68 13.90
N PHE A 90 -1.63 15.74 12.95
CA PHE A 90 -1.43 16.57 11.77
C PHE A 90 -1.47 18.05 12.19
N VAL A 91 -0.32 18.65 12.37
CA VAL A 91 -0.20 20.11 12.52
C VAL A 91 -0.57 20.73 11.18
N ALA A 92 -1.62 21.55 11.15
CA ALA A 92 -2.03 22.30 9.97
C ALA A 92 -0.81 23.06 9.42
N SER A 93 -0.20 22.47 8.41
CA SER A 93 1.02 23.03 7.83
C SER A 93 0.65 23.99 6.71
N THR A 94 1.49 24.98 6.49
CA THR A 94 1.41 25.85 5.33
C THR A 94 1.35 25.02 4.04
N LEU A 95 0.75 25.52 2.97
CA LEU A 95 0.65 24.88 1.65
C LEU A 95 2.01 24.32 1.13
N ALA A 96 3.12 24.84 1.64
CA ALA A 96 4.47 24.42 1.27
C ALA A 96 4.90 23.09 1.92
N VAL A 97 4.34 22.70 3.07
CA VAL A 97 4.73 21.47 3.75
C VAL A 97 3.96 20.28 3.17
N LYS A 98 4.71 19.28 2.72
CA LYS A 98 4.17 18.04 2.16
C LYS A 98 4.42 16.89 3.16
N PRO A 99 3.38 16.29 3.72
CA PRO A 99 3.53 15.13 4.58
C PRO A 99 3.89 13.90 3.76
N VAL A 100 4.80 13.09 4.31
CA VAL A 100 5.04 11.72 3.88
C VAL A 100 4.18 10.82 4.76
N MET A 101 3.28 10.11 4.13
CA MET A 101 2.31 9.24 4.76
C MET A 101 2.69 7.78 4.56
N GLY A 102 2.15 6.92 5.38
CA GLY A 102 2.26 5.48 5.24
C GLY A 102 1.10 4.77 5.93
N SER A 103 1.14 3.44 5.96
CA SER A 103 0.19 2.62 6.70
C SER A 103 0.82 2.03 7.95
N THR A 104 -0.02 1.72 8.94
CA THR A 104 0.28 0.77 10.02
C THR A 104 -0.01 -0.65 9.53
N ASP A 105 0.38 -1.65 10.31
CA ASP A 105 0.08 -3.07 10.03
C ASP A 105 -1.45 -3.31 9.94
N ASP A 106 -2.25 -2.56 10.71
CA ASP A 106 -3.72 -2.59 10.62
C ASP A 106 -4.31 -1.79 9.44
N GLY A 107 -3.48 -1.29 8.52
CA GLY A 107 -3.92 -0.50 7.36
C GLY A 107 -4.40 0.92 7.69
N ASN A 108 -4.11 1.46 8.88
CA ASN A 108 -4.45 2.84 9.22
C ASN A 108 -3.41 3.81 8.64
N ILE A 109 -3.89 4.95 8.14
CA ILE A 109 -3.03 6.00 7.61
C ILE A 109 -2.32 6.71 8.76
N VAL A 110 -0.99 6.83 8.66
CA VAL A 110 -0.15 7.56 9.61
C VAL A 110 0.83 8.48 8.89
N GLN A 111 1.24 9.56 9.55
CA GLN A 111 2.32 10.40 9.07
C GLN A 111 3.67 9.79 9.48
N ARG A 112 4.53 9.55 8.50
CA ARG A 112 5.89 9.02 8.70
C ARG A 112 6.95 10.11 8.68
N GLY A 113 6.64 11.25 8.06
CA GLY A 113 7.54 12.40 7.99
C GLY A 113 6.91 13.59 7.28
N GLN A 114 7.71 14.61 7.04
CA GLN A 114 7.29 15.78 6.28
C GLN A 114 8.50 16.49 5.68
N ALA A 115 8.28 17.28 4.62
CA ALA A 115 9.30 18.13 4.04
C ALA A 115 8.68 19.36 3.37
N ILE A 116 9.48 20.41 3.15
CA ILE A 116 9.04 21.61 2.41
C ILE A 116 9.19 21.35 0.92
N GLY A 117 8.07 21.36 0.22
CA GLY A 117 7.97 21.12 -1.22
C GLY A 117 8.05 19.64 -1.62
N MET A 118 7.45 19.33 -2.77
CA MET A 118 7.28 17.95 -3.26
C MET A 118 8.61 17.23 -3.48
N LYS A 119 9.62 17.90 -4.09
CA LYS A 119 10.92 17.28 -4.36
C LYS A 119 11.60 16.75 -3.08
N LYS A 120 11.58 17.54 -2.01
CA LYS A 120 12.16 17.11 -0.71
C LYS A 120 11.32 16.04 -0.03
N ALA A 121 9.99 16.07 -0.23
CA ALA A 121 9.10 15.04 0.29
C ALA A 121 9.34 13.68 -0.37
N LEU A 122 9.56 13.64 -1.68
CA LEU A 122 9.91 12.40 -2.40
C LEU A 122 11.26 11.84 -1.93
N VAL A 123 12.28 12.70 -1.73
CA VAL A 123 13.55 12.26 -1.15
C VAL A 123 13.35 11.71 0.26
N LYS A 124 12.59 12.41 1.09
CA LYS A 124 12.29 11.96 2.46
C LYS A 124 11.54 10.64 2.48
N MET A 125 10.61 10.42 1.54
CA MET A 125 9.90 9.16 1.40
C MET A 125 10.86 8.01 1.04
N ALA A 126 11.78 8.23 0.09
CA ALA A 126 12.82 7.25 -0.23
C ALA A 126 13.68 6.91 0.99
N ASP A 127 14.13 7.92 1.75
CA ASP A 127 14.96 7.70 2.96
C ASP A 127 14.21 6.88 4.02
N ILE A 128 12.91 7.12 4.20
CA ILE A 128 12.07 6.36 5.14
C ILE A 128 11.97 4.90 4.69
N ILE A 129 11.65 4.65 3.42
CA ILE A 129 11.55 3.29 2.86
C ILE A 129 12.87 2.52 3.08
N LEU A 130 13.99 3.15 2.76
CA LEU A 130 15.32 2.53 2.89
C LEU A 130 15.74 2.32 4.35
N GLY A 131 15.23 3.12 5.26
CA GLY A 131 15.48 2.96 6.70
C GLY A 131 14.59 1.91 7.38
N GLU A 132 13.40 1.65 6.82
CA GLU A 132 12.42 0.72 7.41
C GLU A 132 12.45 -0.68 6.78
N LYS A 133 12.99 -0.84 5.57
CA LYS A 133 13.00 -2.12 4.84
C LYS A 133 14.41 -2.59 4.55
N THR A 134 14.61 -3.88 4.78
CA THR A 134 15.83 -4.62 4.46
C THR A 134 15.59 -5.55 3.26
N ASP A 135 16.65 -6.18 2.77
CA ASP A 135 16.59 -7.16 1.66
C ASP A 135 15.87 -6.65 0.41
N LEU A 136 16.16 -5.41 0.03
CA LEU A 136 15.48 -4.72 -1.09
C LEU A 136 15.62 -5.48 -2.41
N GLN A 137 16.74 -6.17 -2.63
CA GLN A 137 16.97 -7.02 -3.81
C GLN A 137 15.99 -8.21 -3.91
N LYS A 138 15.29 -8.54 -2.82
CA LYS A 138 14.23 -9.57 -2.81
C LYS A 138 12.83 -8.98 -2.96
N ARG A 139 12.69 -7.64 -2.91
CA ARG A 139 11.42 -6.92 -2.88
C ARG A 139 11.08 -6.29 -4.23
N THR A 140 9.80 -6.25 -4.53
CA THR A 140 9.26 -5.46 -5.64
C THR A 140 8.78 -4.11 -5.11
N LEU A 141 9.28 -3.02 -5.71
CA LEU A 141 8.74 -1.68 -5.51
C LEU A 141 7.69 -1.42 -6.59
N MET A 142 6.45 -1.13 -6.19
CA MET A 142 5.41 -0.69 -7.11
C MET A 142 5.10 0.78 -6.89
N ILE A 143 5.14 1.57 -7.96
CA ILE A 143 4.91 3.01 -7.94
C ILE A 143 3.64 3.31 -8.73
N THR A 144 2.68 3.96 -8.10
CA THR A 144 1.47 4.43 -8.76
C THR A 144 1.29 5.94 -8.56
N HIS A 145 0.56 6.56 -9.47
CA HIS A 145 0.31 8.00 -9.41
C HIS A 145 -1.10 8.35 -9.86
N CYS A 146 -1.61 9.49 -9.41
CA CYS A 146 -2.87 10.06 -9.84
C CYS A 146 -2.58 11.27 -10.74
N ASN A 147 -2.55 11.03 -12.06
CA ASN A 147 -2.31 12.04 -13.11
C ASN A 147 -1.05 12.91 -12.89
N CYS A 148 0.04 12.30 -12.42
CA CYS A 148 1.32 12.99 -12.19
C CYS A 148 2.53 12.12 -12.53
N PRO A 149 2.68 11.67 -13.80
CA PRO A 149 3.75 10.76 -14.21
C PRO A 149 5.15 11.31 -13.92
N ASP A 150 5.37 12.62 -14.12
CA ASP A 150 6.67 13.25 -13.87
C ASP A 150 7.14 13.10 -12.42
N LYS A 151 6.20 13.13 -11.45
CA LYS A 151 6.52 12.93 -10.03
C LYS A 151 6.84 11.46 -9.73
N ALA A 152 6.13 10.54 -10.36
CA ALA A 152 6.39 9.10 -10.22
C ALA A 152 7.77 8.75 -10.79
N GLU A 153 8.09 9.21 -12.01
CA GLU A 153 9.40 9.00 -12.62
C GLU A 153 10.52 9.64 -11.78
N LYS A 154 10.29 10.86 -11.28
CA LYS A 154 11.23 11.52 -10.38
C LYS A 154 11.48 10.74 -9.09
N PHE A 155 10.45 10.14 -8.52
CA PHE A 155 10.61 9.28 -7.34
C PHE A 155 11.41 8.03 -7.68
N LYS A 156 11.10 7.38 -8.80
CA LYS A 156 11.83 6.23 -9.32
C LYS A 156 13.33 6.54 -9.47
N GLU A 157 13.67 7.66 -10.13
CA GLU A 157 15.07 8.11 -10.25
C GLU A 157 15.76 8.30 -8.88
N ILE A 158 15.04 8.87 -7.90
CA ILE A 158 15.58 9.11 -6.55
C ILE A 158 15.91 7.81 -5.85
N ILE A 159 14.99 6.86 -5.86
CA ILE A 159 15.14 5.63 -5.09
C ILE A 159 16.12 4.66 -5.75
N CYS A 160 16.13 4.58 -7.10
CA CYS A 160 17.07 3.73 -7.84
C CYS A 160 18.54 4.18 -7.69
N LYS A 161 18.79 5.47 -7.43
CA LYS A 161 20.14 5.96 -7.11
C LYS A 161 20.64 5.52 -5.74
N LYS A 162 19.76 5.05 -4.87
CA LYS A 162 20.07 4.73 -3.47
C LYS A 162 20.03 3.25 -3.17
N ALA A 163 19.29 2.47 -3.95
CA ALA A 163 19.10 1.04 -3.70
C ALA A 163 18.64 0.30 -4.95
N ASP A 164 18.97 -0.99 -4.98
CA ASP A 164 18.51 -1.94 -5.98
C ASP A 164 17.34 -2.75 -5.44
N PHE A 165 16.27 -2.84 -6.21
CA PHE A 165 15.12 -3.70 -5.93
C PHE A 165 15.10 -4.88 -6.89
N ARG A 166 14.43 -5.98 -6.51
CA ARG A 166 14.22 -7.12 -7.41
C ARG A 166 13.49 -6.68 -8.69
N ASN A 167 12.43 -5.90 -8.52
CA ASN A 167 11.65 -5.29 -9.62
C ASN A 167 11.16 -3.91 -9.22
N ILE A 168 10.96 -3.03 -10.21
CA ILE A 168 10.28 -1.75 -10.07
C ILE A 168 9.21 -1.66 -11.14
N LEU A 169 7.95 -1.57 -10.72
CA LEU A 169 6.75 -1.56 -11.56
C LEU A 169 6.04 -0.22 -11.47
#